data_ae3a93c76dfc475ac09d4380733d139f
#
_entry.id   ae3a93c76dfc475ac09d4380733d139f
#
_cell.length_a   1.000
_cell.length_b   1.000
_cell.length_c   1.000
_cell.angle_alpha   90.00
_cell.angle_beta   90.00
_cell.angle_gamma   90.00
#
_symmetry.space_group_name_H-M   'P 1'
#
loop_
_entity.id
_entity.type
_entity.pdbx_description
1 polymer ?
#
loop_
_entity_poly.entity_id
_entity_poly.type
_entity_poly.pdbx_seq_one_letter_code
_entity_poly.pdbx_strand_id
1 'polypeptide(L)'
;MRRIVVTGVGLVSPLGCGSELAWSRLLSARSGLAALPEWAAILPARVAGIVPTKTDDADGGFDPDLLIPPKDQRRMDRFILFALAAASEAIAQAAWIPSDAHSMERTATVIASGIGGFPAIVEAVRTTDQRGVRRLSPFTVPSFLANLAAGHISIRYGFKGPVGTPVTACAASVQAIGDAARLIRAGEADVAVCGGSEACIDLVSLGGFAAARALSTGFNETPARASRPFDRDRDGFVMGEGAGILVIEELEHAIRRGAKPLAEVVGYGTVSYTHLTLPTNREV
;
A
#
# COMPACT_ATOMS: atom_id res chain seq x y z
N MET A 1 12.51 27.75 4.00
CA MET A 1 12.21 26.42 3.41
C MET A 1 10.79 26.04 3.86
N ARG A 2 9.91 25.56 2.96
CA ARG A 2 8.56 25.13 3.33
C ARG A 2 8.65 23.91 4.28
N ARG A 3 8.04 24.00 5.43
CA ARG A 3 7.89 22.90 6.41
C ARG A 3 6.71 22.04 5.97
N ILE A 4 6.82 20.74 6.17
CA ILE A 4 5.80 19.79 5.70
C ILE A 4 5.27 19.01 6.89
N VAL A 5 3.95 18.98 7.02
CA VAL A 5 3.27 18.31 8.12
C VAL A 5 2.32 17.24 7.59
N VAL A 6 2.11 16.22 8.41
CA VAL A 6 1.09 15.18 8.21
C VAL A 6 -0.19 15.67 8.86
N THR A 7 -1.28 15.68 8.13
CA THR A 7 -2.60 16.06 8.64
C THR A 7 -3.63 14.94 8.58
N GLY A 8 -3.33 13.86 7.86
CA GLY A 8 -4.19 12.69 7.81
C GLY A 8 -3.41 11.41 7.59
N VAL A 9 -3.90 10.33 8.16
CA VAL A 9 -3.38 8.97 8.07
C VAL A 9 -4.51 8.02 7.74
N GLY A 10 -4.27 7.07 6.84
CA GLY A 10 -5.22 6.02 6.55
C GLY A 10 -4.49 4.69 6.37
N LEU A 11 -5.09 3.62 6.85
CA LEU A 11 -4.47 2.32 6.93
C LEU A 11 -5.42 1.18 6.57
N VAL A 12 -4.95 0.29 5.73
CA VAL A 12 -5.51 -1.05 5.52
C VAL A 12 -4.38 -2.04 5.78
N SER A 13 -4.57 -2.96 6.70
CA SER A 13 -3.51 -3.88 7.13
C SER A 13 -4.07 -5.24 7.57
N PRO A 14 -3.20 -6.24 7.78
CA PRO A 14 -3.62 -7.51 8.41
C PRO A 14 -4.12 -7.36 9.85
N LEU A 15 -3.89 -6.23 10.48
CA LEU A 15 -4.49 -5.87 11.77
C LEU A 15 -5.89 -5.24 11.62
N GLY A 16 -6.39 -5.10 10.41
CA GLY A 16 -7.69 -4.52 10.08
C GLY A 16 -7.58 -3.20 9.33
N CYS A 17 -8.74 -2.66 8.97
CA CYS A 17 -8.91 -1.38 8.31
C CYS A 17 -9.13 -0.26 9.33
N GLY A 18 -8.49 0.86 9.11
CA GLY A 18 -8.52 2.02 10.00
C GLY A 18 -7.31 2.12 10.92
N SER A 19 -6.71 3.30 10.96
CA SER A 19 -5.48 3.59 11.70
C SER A 19 -5.66 3.43 13.21
N GLU A 20 -6.76 3.89 13.78
CA GLU A 20 -7.07 3.78 15.21
C GLU A 20 -7.25 2.31 15.65
N LEU A 21 -7.99 1.52 14.87
CA LEU A 21 -8.21 0.11 15.17
C LEU A 21 -6.89 -0.68 15.08
N ALA A 22 -6.14 -0.48 14.00
CA ALA A 22 -4.85 -1.14 13.82
C ALA A 22 -3.86 -0.77 14.93
N TRP A 23 -3.84 0.49 15.35
CA TRP A 23 -3.04 0.96 16.48
C TRP A 23 -3.44 0.31 17.80
N SER A 24 -4.73 0.25 18.12
CA SER A 24 -5.25 -0.43 19.31
C SER A 24 -4.85 -1.91 19.35
N ARG A 25 -4.96 -2.59 18.21
CA ARG A 25 -4.58 -4.00 18.07
C ARG A 25 -3.08 -4.21 18.20
N LEU A 26 -2.29 -3.29 17.66
CA LEU A 26 -0.83 -3.29 17.81
C LEU A 26 -0.41 -3.14 19.27
N LEU A 27 -1.00 -2.20 19.99
CA LEU A 27 -0.76 -2.00 21.44
C LEU A 27 -1.17 -3.21 22.28
N SER A 28 -2.15 -3.98 21.81
CA SER A 28 -2.57 -5.24 22.45
C SER A 28 -1.69 -6.44 22.04
N ALA A 29 -0.57 -6.21 21.35
CA ALA A 29 0.32 -7.23 20.82
C ALA A 29 -0.38 -8.29 19.93
N ARG A 30 -1.48 -7.92 19.25
CA ARG A 30 -2.18 -8.79 18.32
C ARG A 30 -1.35 -8.95 17.06
N SER A 31 -1.16 -10.18 16.60
CA SER A 31 -0.52 -10.47 15.31
C SER A 31 -1.57 -10.45 14.20
N GLY A 32 -1.21 -9.86 13.05
CA GLY A 32 -1.98 -9.97 11.81
C GLY A 32 -1.50 -11.11 10.91
N LEU A 33 -0.54 -11.92 11.36
CA LEU A 33 -0.04 -13.05 10.60
C LEU A 33 -0.86 -14.31 10.88
N ALA A 34 -1.21 -15.03 9.81
CA ALA A 34 -1.98 -16.25 9.88
C ALA A 34 -1.44 -17.31 8.91
N ALA A 35 -1.84 -18.57 9.15
CA ALA A 35 -1.62 -19.63 8.19
C ALA A 35 -2.38 -19.34 6.89
N LEU A 36 -1.73 -19.58 5.75
CA LEU A 36 -2.37 -19.46 4.45
C LEU A 36 -3.38 -20.58 4.24
N PRO A 37 -4.45 -20.33 3.46
CA PRO A 37 -5.42 -21.36 3.07
C PRO A 37 -4.80 -22.53 2.29
N GLU A 38 -5.59 -23.59 2.09
CA GLU A 38 -5.18 -24.87 1.47
C GLU A 38 -4.50 -24.70 0.10
N TRP A 39 -4.84 -23.66 -0.67
CA TRP A 39 -4.19 -23.42 -1.96
C TRP A 39 -2.66 -23.21 -1.84
N ALA A 40 -2.18 -22.82 -0.68
CA ALA A 40 -0.76 -22.60 -0.41
C ALA A 40 -0.04 -23.84 0.15
N ALA A 41 -0.72 -24.98 0.32
CA ALA A 41 -0.15 -26.19 0.93
C ALA A 41 1.08 -26.73 0.18
N ILE A 42 1.20 -26.44 -1.10
CA ILE A 42 2.36 -26.82 -1.93
C ILE A 42 3.61 -25.97 -1.70
N LEU A 43 3.46 -24.84 -0.98
CA LEU A 43 4.56 -23.92 -0.72
C LEU A 43 5.30 -24.28 0.57
N PRO A 44 6.63 -24.06 0.63
CA PRO A 44 7.39 -24.25 1.85
C PRO A 44 7.08 -23.20 2.92
N ALA A 45 6.72 -21.97 2.51
CA ALA A 45 6.30 -20.89 3.38
C ALA A 45 4.77 -20.77 3.32
N ARG A 46 4.08 -20.99 4.44
CA ARG A 46 2.62 -21.05 4.55
C ARG A 46 2.04 -20.03 5.51
N VAL A 47 2.75 -18.95 5.74
CA VAL A 47 2.34 -17.83 6.61
C VAL A 47 2.36 -16.54 5.83
N ALA A 48 1.32 -15.72 6.01
CA ALA A 48 1.27 -14.37 5.45
C ALA A 48 0.41 -13.43 6.32
N GLY A 49 0.54 -12.14 6.08
CA GLY A 49 -0.33 -11.10 6.61
C GLY A 49 -1.39 -10.73 5.58
N ILE A 50 -2.54 -11.41 5.60
CA ILE A 50 -3.69 -11.12 4.72
C ILE A 50 -4.60 -10.12 5.41
N VAL A 51 -5.06 -9.11 4.67
CA VAL A 51 -6.10 -8.19 5.15
C VAL A 51 -7.40 -8.97 5.33
N PRO A 52 -7.97 -9.03 6.55
CA PRO A 52 -9.20 -9.76 6.79
C PRO A 52 -10.37 -9.17 6.01
N THR A 53 -11.29 -10.02 5.58
CA THR A 53 -12.56 -9.58 5.01
C THR A 53 -13.55 -9.24 6.13
N LYS A 54 -14.66 -8.58 5.78
CA LYS A 54 -15.73 -8.28 6.76
C LYS A 54 -16.33 -9.53 7.42
N THR A 55 -16.28 -10.67 6.74
CA THR A 55 -16.71 -11.96 7.29
C THR A 55 -15.71 -12.57 8.26
N ASP A 56 -14.42 -12.30 8.08
CA ASP A 56 -13.34 -12.80 8.95
C ASP A 56 -13.20 -11.94 10.22
N ASP A 57 -13.50 -10.66 10.11
CA ASP A 57 -13.36 -9.68 11.17
C ASP A 57 -14.48 -8.62 11.06
N ALA A 58 -15.51 -8.78 11.88
CA ALA A 58 -16.68 -7.91 11.85
C ALA A 58 -16.36 -6.44 12.17
N ASP A 59 -15.32 -6.17 12.97
CA ASP A 59 -14.96 -4.82 13.42
C ASP A 59 -13.99 -4.13 12.47
N GLY A 60 -13.02 -4.88 11.93
CA GLY A 60 -11.91 -4.30 11.16
C GLY A 60 -11.70 -4.91 9.77
N GLY A 61 -12.57 -5.82 9.35
CA GLY A 61 -12.44 -6.45 8.04
C GLY A 61 -12.69 -5.49 6.89
N PHE A 62 -11.94 -5.69 5.82
CA PHE A 62 -12.07 -4.91 4.59
C PHE A 62 -13.39 -5.19 3.89
N ASP A 63 -14.16 -4.14 3.66
CA ASP A 63 -15.42 -4.16 2.92
C ASP A 63 -15.36 -3.11 1.79
N PRO A 64 -15.03 -3.51 0.57
CA PRO A 64 -14.96 -2.56 -0.55
C PRO A 64 -16.32 -1.97 -0.92
N ASP A 65 -17.44 -2.63 -0.61
CA ASP A 65 -18.79 -2.18 -0.96
C ASP A 65 -19.17 -0.87 -0.25
N LEU A 66 -18.57 -0.61 0.91
CA LEU A 66 -18.77 0.65 1.64
C LEU A 66 -18.22 1.87 0.88
N LEU A 67 -17.29 1.65 -0.05
CA LEU A 67 -16.58 2.74 -0.71
C LEU A 67 -16.70 2.71 -2.23
N ILE A 68 -16.73 1.54 -2.85
CA ILE A 68 -16.59 1.36 -4.29
C ILE A 68 -17.74 0.49 -4.80
N PRO A 69 -18.57 0.99 -5.75
CA PRO A 69 -19.64 0.19 -6.31
C PRO A 69 -19.11 -1.15 -6.90
N PRO A 70 -19.80 -2.29 -6.71
CA PRO A 70 -19.34 -3.61 -7.16
C PRO A 70 -18.98 -3.68 -8.64
N LYS A 71 -19.66 -2.91 -9.50
CA LYS A 71 -19.35 -2.84 -10.93
C LYS A 71 -17.96 -2.26 -11.21
N ASP A 72 -17.49 -1.34 -10.36
CA ASP A 72 -16.20 -0.66 -10.53
C ASP A 72 -15.08 -1.47 -9.88
N GLN A 73 -15.35 -2.23 -8.82
CA GLN A 73 -14.38 -3.14 -8.20
C GLN A 73 -13.83 -4.17 -9.20
N ARG A 74 -14.68 -4.66 -10.13
CA ARG A 74 -14.27 -5.64 -11.17
C ARG A 74 -13.23 -5.10 -12.16
N ARG A 75 -12.94 -3.80 -12.12
CA ARG A 75 -11.97 -3.12 -12.99
C ARG A 75 -10.64 -2.82 -12.28
N MET A 76 -10.54 -3.21 -11.01
CA MET A 76 -9.44 -2.86 -10.12
C MET A 76 -8.90 -4.11 -9.44
N ASP A 77 -7.59 -4.29 -9.47
CA ASP A 77 -6.94 -5.25 -8.60
C ASP A 77 -7.06 -4.79 -7.13
N ARG A 78 -6.89 -5.72 -6.22
CA ARG A 78 -7.06 -5.54 -4.78
C ARG A 78 -6.20 -4.40 -4.20
N PHE A 79 -4.97 -4.20 -4.72
CA PHE A 79 -4.12 -3.11 -4.25
C PHE A 79 -4.73 -1.72 -4.51
N ILE A 80 -5.46 -1.53 -5.62
CA ILE A 80 -6.16 -0.28 -5.92
C ILE A 80 -7.30 -0.06 -4.92
N LEU A 81 -8.04 -1.12 -4.58
CA LEU A 81 -9.13 -1.05 -3.61
C LEU A 81 -8.60 -0.67 -2.23
N PHE A 82 -7.48 -1.25 -1.80
CA PHE A 82 -6.81 -0.89 -0.54
C PHE A 82 -6.33 0.56 -0.53
N ALA A 83 -5.70 1.01 -1.63
CA ALA A 83 -5.25 2.38 -1.75
C ALA A 83 -6.41 3.39 -1.63
N LEU A 84 -7.55 3.11 -2.28
CA LEU A 84 -8.75 3.94 -2.21
C LEU A 84 -9.33 3.99 -0.78
N ALA A 85 -9.35 2.85 -0.08
CA ALA A 85 -9.86 2.80 1.29
C ALA A 85 -8.96 3.59 2.27
N ALA A 86 -7.66 3.36 2.23
CA ALA A 86 -6.71 4.09 3.07
C ALA A 86 -6.69 5.60 2.72
N ALA A 87 -6.77 5.96 1.42
CA ALA A 87 -6.85 7.36 1.02
C ALA A 87 -8.13 8.03 1.52
N SER A 88 -9.27 7.32 1.50
CA SER A 88 -10.53 7.83 2.02
C SER A 88 -10.44 8.19 3.51
N GLU A 89 -9.82 7.33 4.32
CA GLU A 89 -9.59 7.59 5.74
C GLU A 89 -8.66 8.79 5.94
N ALA A 90 -7.50 8.79 5.28
CA ALA A 90 -6.52 9.87 5.40
C ALA A 90 -7.09 11.24 5.02
N ILE A 91 -7.84 11.31 3.92
CA ILE A 91 -8.46 12.54 3.43
C ILE A 91 -9.56 13.01 4.39
N ALA A 92 -10.36 12.09 4.92
CA ALA A 92 -11.39 12.40 5.91
C ALA A 92 -10.78 12.93 7.21
N GLN A 93 -9.73 12.30 7.73
CA GLN A 93 -9.02 12.75 8.93
C GLN A 93 -8.36 14.13 8.72
N ALA A 94 -7.76 14.35 7.55
CA ALA A 94 -7.20 15.65 7.19
C ALA A 94 -8.26 16.73 6.99
N ALA A 95 -9.53 16.36 6.84
CA ALA A 95 -10.63 17.23 6.42
C ALA A 95 -10.26 18.04 5.14
N TRP A 96 -9.57 17.37 4.18
CA TRP A 96 -9.12 18.00 2.94
C TRP A 96 -10.12 17.74 1.81
N ILE A 97 -10.91 18.77 1.49
CA ILE A 97 -11.86 18.75 0.38
C ILE A 97 -11.63 20.05 -0.41
N PRO A 98 -10.82 20.00 -1.50
CA PRO A 98 -10.61 21.19 -2.32
C PRO A 98 -11.92 21.64 -2.96
N SER A 99 -12.24 22.94 -2.85
CA SER A 99 -13.52 23.50 -3.27
C SER A 99 -13.43 24.34 -4.54
N ASP A 100 -12.23 24.67 -5.00
CA ASP A 100 -11.97 25.49 -6.17
C ASP A 100 -10.88 24.90 -7.08
N ALA A 101 -10.77 25.40 -8.30
CA ALA A 101 -9.82 24.91 -9.29
C ALA A 101 -8.37 25.03 -8.81
N HIS A 102 -8.02 26.12 -8.13
CA HIS A 102 -6.66 26.32 -7.63
C HIS A 102 -6.28 25.26 -6.60
N SER A 103 -7.10 25.01 -5.58
CA SER A 103 -6.84 24.00 -4.57
C SER A 103 -6.79 22.59 -5.15
N MET A 104 -7.59 22.28 -6.19
CA MET A 104 -7.52 21.02 -6.92
C MET A 104 -6.20 20.88 -7.67
N GLU A 105 -5.73 21.91 -8.38
CA GLU A 105 -4.47 21.92 -9.12
C GLU A 105 -3.24 21.89 -8.21
N ARG A 106 -3.39 22.33 -6.95
CA ARG A 106 -2.35 22.35 -5.94
C ARG A 106 -2.34 21.10 -5.06
N THR A 107 -3.18 20.09 -5.37
CA THR A 107 -3.22 18.81 -4.65
C THR A 107 -2.57 17.70 -5.49
N ALA A 108 -1.40 17.25 -5.09
CA ALA A 108 -0.69 16.14 -5.71
C ALA A 108 -1.20 14.77 -5.23
N THR A 109 -1.02 13.73 -6.05
CA THR A 109 -1.34 12.34 -5.71
C THR A 109 -0.16 11.44 -6.06
N VAL A 110 0.56 10.93 -5.05
CA VAL A 110 1.77 10.13 -5.27
C VAL A 110 1.61 8.80 -4.52
N ILE A 111 1.11 7.78 -5.23
CA ILE A 111 0.81 6.47 -4.64
C ILE A 111 1.68 5.41 -5.30
N ALA A 112 2.48 4.77 -4.49
CA ALA A 112 3.43 3.74 -4.90
C ALA A 112 2.85 2.32 -4.83
N SER A 113 3.45 1.43 -5.58
CA SER A 113 3.31 -0.02 -5.44
C SER A 113 4.63 -0.68 -5.82
N GLY A 114 4.96 -1.79 -5.19
CA GLY A 114 6.17 -2.55 -5.53
C GLY A 114 6.03 -3.33 -6.83
N ILE A 115 4.84 -3.86 -7.09
CA ILE A 115 4.56 -4.75 -8.24
C ILE A 115 3.29 -4.33 -8.98
N GLY A 116 2.32 -3.70 -8.30
CA GLY A 116 1.00 -3.42 -8.84
C GLY A 116 0.08 -4.64 -8.80
N GLY A 117 -0.85 -4.74 -9.73
CA GLY A 117 -1.86 -5.80 -9.78
C GLY A 117 -1.32 -7.14 -10.28
N PHE A 118 -0.37 -7.71 -9.59
CA PHE A 118 0.26 -8.98 -9.96
C PHE A 118 -0.74 -10.15 -10.03
N PRO A 119 -1.68 -10.33 -9.07
CA PRO A 119 -2.72 -11.34 -9.17
C PRO A 119 -3.59 -11.21 -10.43
N ALA A 120 -3.91 -9.99 -10.84
CA ALA A 120 -4.68 -9.75 -12.07
C ALA A 120 -3.89 -10.18 -13.33
N ILE A 121 -2.56 -9.99 -13.35
CA ILE A 121 -1.69 -10.48 -14.43
C ILE A 121 -1.71 -12.01 -14.46
N VAL A 122 -1.52 -12.66 -13.30
CA VAL A 122 -1.53 -14.13 -13.19
C VAL A 122 -2.85 -14.70 -13.69
N GLU A 123 -3.98 -14.11 -13.30
CA GLU A 123 -5.31 -14.54 -13.76
C GLU A 123 -5.52 -14.31 -15.27
N ALA A 124 -4.99 -13.21 -15.80
CA ALA A 124 -5.05 -12.94 -17.25
C ALA A 124 -4.28 -14.00 -18.05
N VAL A 125 -3.10 -14.41 -17.58
CA VAL A 125 -2.32 -15.49 -18.18
C VAL A 125 -3.11 -16.81 -18.16
N ARG A 126 -3.63 -17.20 -16.98
CA ARG A 126 -4.46 -18.43 -16.85
C ARG A 126 -5.68 -18.40 -17.75
N THR A 127 -6.38 -17.27 -17.83
CA THR A 127 -7.53 -17.10 -18.72
C THR A 127 -7.12 -17.28 -20.18
N THR A 128 -5.99 -16.70 -20.58
CA THR A 128 -5.48 -16.81 -21.95
C THR A 128 -5.14 -18.26 -22.32
N ASP A 129 -4.45 -18.98 -21.43
CA ASP A 129 -4.03 -20.37 -21.64
C ASP A 129 -5.22 -21.32 -21.69
N GLN A 130 -6.21 -21.14 -20.81
CA GLN A 130 -7.34 -22.06 -20.67
C GLN A 130 -8.50 -21.76 -21.64
N ARG A 131 -8.72 -20.48 -21.97
CA ARG A 131 -9.94 -20.01 -22.66
C ARG A 131 -9.66 -19.18 -23.91
N GLY A 132 -8.39 -18.84 -24.16
CA GLY A 132 -7.95 -18.01 -25.28
C GLY A 132 -8.09 -16.51 -25.02
N VAL A 133 -7.29 -15.73 -25.75
CA VAL A 133 -7.15 -14.26 -25.60
C VAL A 133 -8.48 -13.49 -25.74
N ARG A 134 -9.46 -14.02 -26.48
CA ARG A 134 -10.79 -13.37 -26.65
C ARG A 134 -11.62 -13.34 -25.36
N ARG A 135 -11.21 -14.04 -24.32
CA ARG A 135 -11.88 -14.08 -23.01
C ARG A 135 -11.31 -13.09 -22.02
N LEU A 136 -10.25 -12.38 -22.36
CA LEU A 136 -9.72 -11.33 -21.51
C LEU A 136 -10.73 -10.18 -21.35
N SER A 137 -10.79 -9.63 -20.15
CA SER A 137 -11.57 -8.43 -19.86
C SER A 137 -10.98 -7.21 -20.58
N PRO A 138 -11.79 -6.28 -21.13
CA PRO A 138 -11.28 -5.00 -21.62
C PRO A 138 -10.62 -4.17 -20.53
N PHE A 139 -10.85 -4.50 -19.26
CA PHE A 139 -10.24 -3.85 -18.09
C PHE A 139 -8.99 -4.56 -17.58
N THR A 140 -8.53 -5.64 -18.24
CA THR A 140 -7.35 -6.40 -17.81
C THR A 140 -6.15 -5.47 -17.61
N VAL A 141 -5.78 -4.65 -18.60
CA VAL A 141 -4.64 -3.75 -18.50
C VAL A 141 -4.85 -2.67 -17.43
N PRO A 142 -5.95 -1.91 -17.40
CA PRO A 142 -6.20 -0.95 -16.32
C PRO A 142 -6.23 -1.57 -14.93
N SER A 143 -6.62 -2.83 -14.77
CA SER A 143 -6.71 -3.42 -13.43
C SER A 143 -5.36 -3.64 -12.75
N PHE A 144 -4.27 -3.88 -13.52
CA PHE A 144 -2.99 -4.24 -12.94
C PHE A 144 -1.91 -3.12 -12.96
N LEU A 145 -2.11 -2.05 -13.71
CA LEU A 145 -1.11 -0.99 -13.80
C LEU A 145 -0.91 -0.29 -12.46
N ALA A 146 0.34 -0.24 -11.98
CA ALA A 146 0.70 0.31 -10.67
C ALA A 146 0.24 1.76 -10.46
N ASN A 147 0.25 2.58 -11.54
CA ASN A 147 -0.15 3.99 -11.49
C ASN A 147 -1.66 4.20 -11.32
N LEU A 148 -2.47 3.16 -11.47
CA LEU A 148 -3.92 3.30 -11.39
C LEU A 148 -4.43 3.50 -9.95
N ALA A 149 -3.65 3.12 -8.93
CA ALA A 149 -3.97 3.49 -7.56
C ALA A 149 -3.97 5.03 -7.40
N ALA A 150 -2.92 5.72 -7.85
CA ALA A 150 -2.87 7.18 -7.88
C ALA A 150 -3.95 7.78 -8.80
N GLY A 151 -4.12 7.20 -9.98
CA GLY A 151 -5.12 7.66 -10.96
C GLY A 151 -6.56 7.61 -10.42
N HIS A 152 -6.97 6.50 -9.82
CA HIS A 152 -8.30 6.37 -9.24
C HIS A 152 -8.54 7.32 -8.06
N ILE A 153 -7.53 7.56 -7.20
CA ILE A 153 -7.64 8.52 -6.11
C ILE A 153 -7.81 9.94 -6.68
N SER A 154 -6.95 10.35 -7.62
CA SER A 154 -7.03 11.70 -8.21
C SER A 154 -8.37 11.96 -8.89
N ILE A 155 -8.88 10.99 -9.66
CA ILE A 155 -10.20 11.07 -10.33
C ILE A 155 -11.33 11.17 -9.31
N ARG A 156 -11.30 10.31 -8.28
CA ARG A 156 -12.37 10.25 -7.27
C ARG A 156 -12.53 11.56 -6.49
N TYR A 157 -11.43 12.19 -6.14
CA TYR A 157 -11.44 13.43 -5.33
C TYR A 157 -11.25 14.71 -6.14
N GLY A 158 -11.12 14.59 -7.47
CA GLY A 158 -10.95 15.73 -8.35
C GLY A 158 -9.60 16.44 -8.21
N PHE A 159 -8.56 15.74 -7.71
CA PHE A 159 -7.22 16.28 -7.60
C PHE A 159 -6.59 16.41 -8.98
N LYS A 160 -6.02 17.57 -9.29
CA LYS A 160 -5.48 17.92 -10.62
C LYS A 160 -4.00 18.30 -10.58
N GLY A 161 -3.38 18.27 -9.40
CA GLY A 161 -1.94 18.50 -9.25
C GLY A 161 -1.11 17.33 -9.78
N PRO A 162 0.21 17.36 -9.57
CA PRO A 162 1.11 16.32 -10.03
C PRO A 162 0.68 14.90 -9.59
N VAL A 163 0.72 13.94 -10.51
CA VAL A 163 0.43 12.53 -10.24
C VAL A 163 1.70 11.72 -10.45
N GLY A 164 2.04 10.87 -9.48
CA GLY A 164 3.23 10.03 -9.54
C GLY A 164 3.01 8.64 -8.94
N THR A 165 3.83 7.68 -9.40
CA THR A 165 3.80 6.31 -8.89
C THR A 165 5.22 5.74 -8.91
N PRO A 166 6.00 5.93 -7.84
CA PRO A 166 7.26 5.23 -7.70
C PRO A 166 7.04 3.72 -7.63
N VAL A 167 7.88 2.97 -8.35
CA VAL A 167 7.87 1.50 -8.35
C VAL A 167 9.29 1.04 -8.02
N THR A 168 9.63 1.14 -6.74
CA THR A 168 10.97 0.84 -6.21
C THR A 168 10.93 -0.27 -5.16
N ALA A 169 10.17 -1.32 -5.49
CA ALA A 169 9.98 -2.50 -4.63
C ALA A 169 9.60 -2.10 -3.19
N CYS A 170 10.25 -2.66 -2.18
CA CYS A 170 9.95 -2.44 -0.76
C CYS A 170 10.10 -0.98 -0.29
N ALA A 171 10.86 -0.16 -1.00
CA ALA A 171 11.09 1.25 -0.69
C ALA A 171 10.06 2.20 -1.34
N ALA A 172 9.18 1.70 -2.19
CA ALA A 172 8.30 2.50 -3.04
C ALA A 172 7.42 3.48 -2.26
N SER A 173 6.79 3.03 -1.17
CA SER A 173 5.90 3.88 -0.35
C SER A 173 6.65 5.03 0.32
N VAL A 174 7.84 4.77 0.87
CA VAL A 174 8.68 5.81 1.49
C VAL A 174 9.15 6.80 0.43
N GLN A 175 9.49 6.30 -0.76
CA GLN A 175 9.84 7.18 -1.89
C GLN A 175 8.66 8.06 -2.29
N ALA A 176 7.45 7.54 -2.37
CA ALA A 176 6.26 8.35 -2.69
C ALA A 176 6.05 9.50 -1.69
N ILE A 177 6.24 9.24 -0.40
CA ILE A 177 6.16 10.28 0.64
C ILE A 177 7.26 11.34 0.43
N GLY A 178 8.49 10.90 0.17
CA GLY A 178 9.61 11.80 -0.07
C GLY A 178 9.47 12.64 -1.34
N ASP A 179 9.00 12.05 -2.43
CA ASP A 179 8.77 12.75 -3.69
C ASP A 179 7.60 13.74 -3.56
N ALA A 180 6.52 13.37 -2.89
CA ALA A 180 5.43 14.28 -2.55
C ALA A 180 5.91 15.46 -1.68
N ALA A 181 6.77 15.19 -0.71
CA ALA A 181 7.39 16.24 0.11
C ALA A 181 8.28 17.18 -0.73
N ARG A 182 8.98 16.66 -1.73
CA ARG A 182 9.76 17.48 -2.69
C ARG A 182 8.86 18.38 -3.54
N LEU A 183 7.75 17.87 -4.06
CA LEU A 183 6.78 18.66 -4.81
C LEU A 183 6.25 19.85 -3.97
N ILE A 184 5.93 19.60 -2.70
CA ILE A 184 5.49 20.68 -1.82
C ILE A 184 6.64 21.67 -1.53
N ARG A 185 7.85 21.21 -1.27
CA ARG A 185 9.01 22.08 -1.04
C ARG A 185 9.35 22.94 -2.26
N ALA A 186 9.24 22.37 -3.46
CA ALA A 186 9.45 23.07 -4.73
C ALA A 186 8.33 24.07 -5.06
N GLY A 187 7.21 24.03 -4.31
CA GLY A 187 6.07 24.90 -4.58
C GLY A 187 5.18 24.44 -5.74
N GLU A 188 5.31 23.19 -6.20
CA GLU A 188 4.46 22.60 -7.23
C GLU A 188 3.11 22.14 -6.70
N ALA A 189 3.04 21.80 -5.41
CA ALA A 189 1.82 21.49 -4.69
C ALA A 189 1.80 22.18 -3.32
N ASP A 190 0.64 22.26 -2.69
CA ASP A 190 0.47 22.70 -1.31
C ASP A 190 0.04 21.54 -0.41
N VAL A 191 -0.67 20.57 -1.00
CA VAL A 191 -1.14 19.35 -0.35
C VAL A 191 -0.77 18.15 -1.23
N ALA A 192 -0.47 17.02 -0.62
CA ALA A 192 -0.29 15.76 -1.34
C ALA A 192 -0.93 14.59 -0.58
N VAL A 193 -1.64 13.74 -1.32
CA VAL A 193 -2.04 12.40 -0.87
C VAL A 193 -0.95 11.45 -1.34
N CYS A 194 -0.26 10.80 -0.40
CA CYS A 194 0.93 10.00 -0.72
C CYS A 194 1.06 8.76 0.16
N GLY A 195 1.80 7.78 -0.32
CA GLY A 195 2.00 6.50 0.37
C GLY A 195 2.09 5.35 -0.59
N GLY A 196 1.61 4.18 -0.21
CA GLY A 196 1.62 3.04 -1.11
C GLY A 196 0.66 1.93 -0.71
N SER A 197 0.49 1.00 -1.65
CA SER A 197 -0.41 -0.15 -1.51
C SER A 197 0.14 -1.37 -2.24
N GLU A 198 -0.04 -2.54 -1.64
CA GLU A 198 0.35 -3.82 -2.24
C GLU A 198 -0.64 -4.92 -1.89
N ALA A 199 -0.92 -5.83 -2.83
CA ALA A 199 -1.80 -6.97 -2.64
C ALA A 199 -1.36 -8.15 -3.51
N CYS A 200 -0.15 -8.68 -3.27
CA CYS A 200 0.47 -9.69 -4.11
C CYS A 200 0.63 -11.06 -3.42
N ILE A 201 -0.27 -11.41 -2.50
CA ILE A 201 -0.23 -12.73 -1.86
C ILE A 201 -0.93 -13.76 -2.76
N ASP A 202 -0.15 -14.44 -3.58
CA ASP A 202 -0.58 -15.49 -4.50
C ASP A 202 0.52 -16.55 -4.68
N LEU A 203 0.16 -17.67 -5.35
CA LEU A 203 1.09 -18.79 -5.55
C LEU A 203 2.37 -18.41 -6.30
N VAL A 204 2.28 -17.53 -7.28
CA VAL A 204 3.45 -17.18 -8.12
C VAL A 204 4.39 -16.25 -7.36
N SER A 205 3.85 -15.24 -6.68
CA SER A 205 4.63 -14.30 -5.87
C SER A 205 5.32 -15.02 -4.71
N LEU A 206 4.56 -15.79 -3.93
CA LEU A 206 5.10 -16.58 -2.83
C LEU A 206 6.09 -17.64 -3.32
N GLY A 207 5.77 -18.32 -4.43
CA GLY A 207 6.65 -19.29 -5.06
C GLY A 207 7.97 -18.69 -5.53
N GLY A 208 7.93 -17.48 -6.12
CA GLY A 208 9.11 -16.75 -6.54
C GLY A 208 10.03 -16.39 -5.37
N PHE A 209 9.49 -15.84 -4.29
CA PHE A 209 10.27 -15.53 -3.08
C PHE A 209 10.73 -16.79 -2.35
N ALA A 210 9.95 -17.88 -2.37
CA ALA A 210 10.36 -19.17 -1.83
C ALA A 210 11.54 -19.76 -2.62
N ALA A 211 11.51 -19.68 -3.96
CA ALA A 211 12.62 -20.10 -4.82
C ALA A 211 13.90 -19.30 -4.54
N ALA A 212 13.76 -18.01 -4.22
CA ALA A 212 14.87 -17.16 -3.77
C ALA A 212 15.33 -17.46 -2.33
N ARG A 213 14.66 -18.37 -1.61
CA ARG A 213 14.90 -18.70 -0.19
C ARG A 213 14.82 -17.47 0.73
N ALA A 214 13.93 -16.54 0.44
CA ALA A 214 13.81 -15.30 1.17
C ALA A 214 12.71 -15.32 2.24
N LEU A 215 11.80 -16.31 2.18
CA LEU A 215 10.65 -16.41 3.09
C LEU A 215 10.98 -17.26 4.33
N SER A 216 10.36 -16.89 5.45
CA SER A 216 10.32 -17.71 6.66
C SER A 216 9.54 -19.02 6.40
N THR A 217 10.13 -20.15 6.74
CA THR A 217 9.55 -21.49 6.56
C THR A 217 9.48 -22.31 7.84
N GLY A 218 10.25 -21.95 8.86
CA GLY A 218 10.34 -22.65 10.13
C GLY A 218 9.18 -22.41 11.10
N PHE A 219 8.28 -21.46 10.79
CA PHE A 219 7.22 -21.03 11.71
C PHE A 219 5.80 -21.26 11.16
N ASN A 220 5.62 -22.16 10.21
CA ASN A 220 4.30 -22.46 9.61
C ASN A 220 3.25 -22.86 10.65
N GLU A 221 3.64 -23.59 11.69
CA GLU A 221 2.75 -24.05 12.76
C GLU A 221 2.57 -23.00 13.89
N THR A 222 3.32 -21.92 13.83
CA THR A 222 3.23 -20.81 14.80
C THR A 222 3.24 -19.46 14.08
N PRO A 223 2.23 -19.14 13.24
CA PRO A 223 2.23 -17.99 12.33
C PRO A 223 2.53 -16.65 13.01
N ALA A 224 1.98 -16.41 14.20
CA ALA A 224 2.19 -15.17 14.94
C ALA A 224 3.66 -14.93 15.33
N ARG A 225 4.53 -15.94 15.24
CA ARG A 225 5.95 -15.87 15.55
C ARG A 225 6.86 -15.83 14.31
N ALA A 226 6.31 -15.90 13.12
CA ALA A 226 7.08 -16.04 11.88
C ALA A 226 7.88 -14.77 11.53
N SER A 227 7.30 -13.57 11.67
CA SER A 227 8.03 -12.32 11.48
C SER A 227 8.77 -11.94 12.77
N ARG A 228 10.10 -12.03 12.71
CA ARG A 228 10.98 -11.82 13.86
C ARG A 228 12.31 -11.17 13.46
N PRO A 229 12.29 -9.94 12.91
CA PRO A 229 13.42 -9.35 12.21
C PRO A 229 14.67 -9.12 13.08
N PHE A 230 14.51 -8.98 14.39
CA PHE A 230 15.62 -8.77 15.33
C PHE A 230 16.02 -10.02 16.11
N ASP A 231 15.39 -11.16 15.82
CA ASP A 231 15.68 -12.41 16.50
C ASP A 231 16.89 -13.11 15.88
N ARG A 232 17.70 -13.78 16.72
CA ARG A 232 18.84 -14.58 16.26
C ARG A 232 18.40 -15.73 15.34
N ASP A 233 17.23 -16.31 15.61
CA ASP A 233 16.68 -17.47 14.90
C ASP A 233 15.73 -17.06 13.76
N ARG A 234 15.84 -15.81 13.24
CA ARG A 234 15.10 -15.39 12.04
C ARG A 234 15.52 -16.21 10.84
N ASP A 235 14.57 -16.61 10.02
CA ASP A 235 14.78 -17.50 8.88
C ASP A 235 14.25 -16.96 7.54
N GLY A 236 13.82 -15.71 7.49
CA GLY A 236 13.28 -15.05 6.31
C GLY A 236 12.22 -14.01 6.65
N PHE A 237 11.67 -13.35 5.64
CA PHE A 237 10.56 -12.43 5.84
C PHE A 237 9.20 -13.13 5.67
N VAL A 238 8.13 -12.49 6.13
CA VAL A 238 6.75 -12.91 5.93
C VAL A 238 6.05 -11.88 5.05
N MET A 239 5.48 -12.34 3.93
CA MET A 239 4.76 -11.47 3.00
C MET A 239 3.48 -10.94 3.64
N GLY A 240 3.18 -9.67 3.42
CA GLY A 240 1.94 -9.02 3.84
C GLY A 240 1.31 -8.21 2.71
N GLU A 241 0.04 -7.88 2.87
CA GLU A 241 -0.68 -6.96 1.99
C GLU A 241 -1.29 -5.81 2.78
N GLY A 242 -1.64 -4.73 2.10
CA GLY A 242 -2.28 -3.57 2.70
C GLY A 242 -1.98 -2.26 1.98
N ALA A 243 -2.36 -1.16 2.62
CA ALA A 243 -2.08 0.20 2.17
C ALA A 243 -1.85 1.13 3.36
N GLY A 244 -0.88 2.04 3.21
CA GLY A 244 -0.64 3.13 4.14
C GLY A 244 -0.59 4.45 3.38
N ILE A 245 -1.52 5.36 3.66
CA ILE A 245 -1.66 6.63 2.96
C ILE A 245 -1.62 7.78 3.96
N LEU A 246 -0.90 8.82 3.59
CA LEU A 246 -0.79 10.06 4.32
C LEU A 246 -1.37 11.21 3.50
N VAL A 247 -1.98 12.18 4.16
CA VAL A 247 -2.11 13.53 3.64
C VAL A 247 -1.02 14.38 4.26
N ILE A 248 -0.17 14.92 3.43
CA ILE A 248 0.88 15.86 3.84
C ILE A 248 0.66 17.22 3.20
N GLU A 249 1.00 18.28 3.90
CA GLU A 249 0.81 19.63 3.39
C GLU A 249 1.85 20.61 3.94
N GLU A 250 1.95 21.74 3.28
CA GLU A 250 2.76 22.85 3.75
C GLU A 250 2.19 23.40 5.07
N LEU A 251 3.05 23.63 6.06
CA LEU A 251 2.64 23.99 7.42
C LEU A 251 1.75 25.25 7.47
N GLU A 252 2.15 26.32 6.77
CA GLU A 252 1.37 27.57 6.77
C GLU A 252 0.03 27.38 6.06
N HIS A 253 -0.03 26.51 5.05
CA HIS A 253 -1.29 26.12 4.42
C HIS A 253 -2.19 25.40 5.44
N ALA A 254 -1.68 24.42 6.16
CA ALA A 254 -2.40 23.69 7.20
C ALA A 254 -2.95 24.62 8.28
N ILE A 255 -2.12 25.55 8.79
CA ILE A 255 -2.52 26.53 9.80
C ILE A 255 -3.63 27.43 9.28
N ARG A 256 -3.49 28.00 8.06
CA ARG A 256 -4.49 28.92 7.48
C ARG A 256 -5.87 28.28 7.33
N ARG A 257 -5.93 26.98 7.01
CA ARG A 257 -7.21 26.25 6.88
C ARG A 257 -7.71 25.62 8.19
N GLY A 258 -6.98 25.81 9.30
CA GLY A 258 -7.33 25.28 10.61
C GLY A 258 -7.11 23.76 10.77
N ALA A 259 -6.27 23.16 9.93
CA ALA A 259 -5.91 21.75 10.08
C ALA A 259 -5.06 21.53 11.33
N LYS A 260 -5.16 20.33 11.90
CA LYS A 260 -4.35 19.91 13.05
C LYS A 260 -3.16 19.07 12.57
N PRO A 261 -1.92 19.57 12.60
CA PRO A 261 -0.76 18.76 12.30
C PRO A 261 -0.59 17.61 13.30
N LEU A 262 -0.35 16.41 12.76
CA LEU A 262 -0.09 15.19 13.57
C LEU A 262 1.41 14.97 13.77
N ALA A 263 2.21 15.26 12.73
CA ALA A 263 3.66 15.12 12.74
C ALA A 263 4.28 16.05 11.69
N GLU A 264 5.60 16.23 11.75
CA GLU A 264 6.36 16.95 10.72
C GLU A 264 7.30 16.00 9.98
N VAL A 265 7.36 16.12 8.64
CA VAL A 265 8.32 15.41 7.80
C VAL A 265 9.62 16.21 7.78
N VAL A 266 10.51 15.91 8.70
CA VAL A 266 11.74 16.68 8.92
C VAL A 266 12.85 16.38 7.92
N GLY A 267 12.86 15.21 7.29
CA GLY A 267 13.91 14.82 6.36
C GLY A 267 13.50 13.67 5.43
N TYR A 268 14.22 13.57 4.32
CA TYR A 268 14.12 12.49 3.35
C TYR A 268 15.45 12.34 2.63
N GLY A 269 15.93 11.13 2.50
CA GLY A 269 17.14 10.80 1.76
C GLY A 269 16.91 9.63 0.81
N THR A 270 17.55 9.68 -0.36
CA THR A 270 17.60 8.58 -1.33
C THR A 270 19.04 8.27 -1.67
N VAL A 271 19.32 7.00 -1.87
CA VAL A 271 20.61 6.51 -2.33
C VAL A 271 20.38 5.42 -3.38
N SER A 272 21.14 5.44 -4.45
CA SER A 272 21.17 4.33 -5.41
C SER A 272 22.06 3.20 -4.88
N TYR A 273 21.79 1.97 -5.34
CA TYR A 273 22.73 0.88 -5.11
C TYR A 273 24.09 1.23 -5.72
N THR A 274 25.11 1.30 -4.88
CA THR A 274 26.50 1.52 -5.31
C THR A 274 27.18 0.21 -5.74
N HIS A 275 26.57 -0.94 -5.39
CA HIS A 275 27.01 -2.28 -5.75
C HIS A 275 25.81 -3.11 -6.25
N LEU A 276 26.05 -3.98 -7.26
CA LEU A 276 25.04 -4.91 -7.79
C LEU A 276 24.59 -5.95 -6.74
N THR A 277 25.49 -6.28 -5.81
CA THR A 277 25.19 -7.10 -4.65
C THR A 277 25.65 -6.36 -3.40
N LEU A 278 24.73 -6.14 -2.46
CA LEU A 278 25.17 -5.79 -1.11
C LEU A 278 26.07 -6.91 -0.61
N PRO A 279 27.24 -6.62 -0.02
CA PRO A 279 27.99 -7.63 0.69
C PRO A 279 27.07 -8.16 1.80
N THR A 280 26.49 -9.33 1.56
CA THR A 280 25.76 -10.06 2.59
C THR A 280 26.80 -10.65 3.52
N ASN A 281 27.31 -9.84 4.43
CA ASN A 281 27.95 -10.36 5.61
C ASN A 281 26.88 -11.15 6.35
N ARG A 282 27.11 -12.46 6.50
CA ARG A 282 26.28 -13.34 7.31
C ARG A 282 26.27 -12.93 8.80
N GLU A 283 26.90 -11.81 9.12
CA GLU A 283 27.12 -11.28 10.48
C GLU A 283 26.34 -9.99 10.77
N VAL A 284 25.32 -9.65 9.93
CA VAL A 284 24.41 -8.56 10.25
C VAL A 284 23.05 -9.11 10.65
#